data_c8d991d50fe4d36c42996b4bebe31764
#
_entry.id   c8d991d50fe4d36c42996b4bebe31764
#
_cell.length_a   1.000
_cell.length_b   1.000
_cell.length_c   1.000
_cell.angle_alpha   90.00
_cell.angle_beta   90.00
_cell.angle_gamma   90.00
#
_symmetry.space_group_name_H-M   'P 1'
#
loop_
_entity.id
_entity.type
_entity.pdbx_description
1 polymer ?
#
loop_
_entity_poly.entity_id
_entity_poly.type
_entity_poly.pdbx_seq_one_letter_code
_entity_poly.pdbx_strand_id
1 'polypeptide(L)'
;RFAVHGLEKYYGKDIFLTEALTLEAIREMDESVQMKQPFYLYMSHYAVHSPYDDDARFSGKYRGKEDKQLNAPLNESEARYAALVEGMDKSLGDILDYLNSKPEVAQNTIILFMSDNGGQGLNNVRQGVENRDQNYPARAGKGSAFMGGVREPMMVYWPGVTRPGTECAQRVIIEDFYPTILEMAGVKSYKTRQVIDGVSFADALKEHRINPDRTLIWHFPNLWGETQNKEEGYGAYSAILKGDYHLIYTWETRQLRLYNVKEDIGEQNDLAQSMPDKVKELAKELSDYLRARDAQRPTLIQTNSLIPYPDEK
;
A
#
# COMPACT_ATOMS: atom_id res chain seq x y z
N ARG A 1 8.08 -26.56 1.69
CA ARG A 1 7.90 -25.10 1.69
C ARG A 1 7.41 -24.71 0.32
N PHE A 2 6.91 -23.51 0.14
CA PHE A 2 6.19 -23.09 -1.05
C PHE A 2 7.13 -23.02 -2.27
N ALA A 3 6.81 -23.75 -3.34
CA ALA A 3 7.49 -23.65 -4.60
C ALA A 3 6.93 -22.47 -5.40
N VAL A 4 7.80 -21.62 -5.93
CA VAL A 4 7.42 -20.51 -6.82
C VAL A 4 7.63 -20.96 -8.26
N HIS A 5 6.56 -21.03 -9.04
CA HIS A 5 6.64 -21.39 -10.46
C HIS A 5 7.56 -20.45 -11.24
N GLY A 6 8.35 -21.01 -12.15
CA GLY A 6 9.34 -20.29 -12.94
C GLY A 6 10.69 -20.12 -12.25
N LEU A 7 10.80 -20.52 -10.96
CA LEU A 7 12.05 -20.46 -10.21
C LEU A 7 12.66 -21.84 -9.94
N GLU A 8 12.25 -22.87 -10.65
CA GLU A 8 12.67 -24.27 -10.44
C GLU A 8 14.19 -24.44 -10.52
N LYS A 9 14.88 -23.65 -11.35
CA LYS A 9 16.34 -23.67 -11.48
C LYS A 9 17.10 -23.22 -10.22
N TYR A 10 16.40 -22.58 -9.28
CA TYR A 10 16.95 -22.12 -8.00
C TYR A 10 16.65 -23.08 -6.84
N TYR A 11 15.82 -24.08 -7.02
CA TYR A 11 15.48 -25.00 -5.95
C TYR A 11 16.71 -25.78 -5.46
N GLY A 12 16.86 -25.82 -4.15
CA GLY A 12 18.02 -26.44 -3.49
C GLY A 12 19.33 -25.65 -3.55
N LYS A 13 19.32 -24.45 -4.11
CA LYS A 13 20.45 -23.53 -4.07
C LYS A 13 20.38 -22.61 -2.86
N ASP A 14 21.55 -22.14 -2.43
CA ASP A 14 21.67 -21.12 -1.39
C ASP A 14 21.45 -19.73 -2.04
N ILE A 15 20.21 -19.38 -2.25
CA ILE A 15 19.78 -18.09 -2.81
C ILE A 15 18.47 -17.67 -2.16
N PHE A 16 18.40 -16.43 -1.77
CA PHE A 16 17.18 -15.86 -1.19
C PHE A 16 16.12 -15.58 -2.27
N LEU A 17 14.84 -15.74 -1.94
CA LEU A 17 13.77 -15.62 -2.92
C LEU A 17 13.76 -14.25 -3.61
N THR A 18 13.97 -13.17 -2.85
CA THR A 18 14.02 -11.80 -3.41
C THR A 18 15.13 -11.66 -4.43
N GLU A 19 16.32 -12.28 -4.18
CA GLU A 19 17.43 -12.28 -5.12
C GLU A 19 17.11 -13.08 -6.38
N ALA A 20 16.52 -14.27 -6.23
CA ALA A 20 16.13 -15.09 -7.38
C ALA A 20 15.13 -14.35 -8.29
N LEU A 21 14.13 -13.67 -7.70
CA LEU A 21 13.17 -12.84 -8.45
C LEU A 21 13.86 -11.68 -9.17
N THR A 22 14.85 -11.05 -8.53
CA THR A 22 15.62 -9.94 -9.13
C THR A 22 16.41 -10.40 -10.34
N LEU A 23 17.06 -11.56 -10.24
CA LEU A 23 17.82 -12.13 -11.36
C LEU A 23 16.90 -12.47 -12.55
N GLU A 24 15.71 -13.00 -12.28
CA GLU A 24 14.73 -13.25 -13.35
C GLU A 24 14.20 -11.97 -13.97
N ALA A 25 13.90 -10.96 -13.16
CA ALA A 25 13.47 -9.66 -13.65
C ALA A 25 14.51 -9.03 -14.60
N ILE A 26 15.79 -9.06 -14.21
CA ILE A 26 16.89 -8.55 -15.05
C ILE A 26 17.02 -9.39 -16.32
N ARG A 27 16.90 -10.71 -16.25
CA ARG A 27 16.96 -11.59 -17.41
C ARG A 27 15.85 -11.28 -18.41
N GLU A 28 14.59 -11.15 -17.97
CA GLU A 28 13.44 -10.84 -18.83
C GLU A 28 13.59 -9.46 -19.50
N MET A 29 14.09 -8.46 -18.76
CA MET A 29 14.39 -7.15 -19.34
C MET A 29 15.50 -7.26 -20.39
N ASP A 30 16.58 -7.99 -20.09
CA ASP A 30 17.71 -8.15 -21.03
C ASP A 30 17.31 -8.88 -22.31
N GLU A 31 16.52 -9.94 -22.21
CA GLU A 31 15.97 -10.62 -23.37
C GLU A 31 15.10 -9.68 -24.24
N SER A 32 14.24 -8.88 -23.63
CA SER A 32 13.41 -7.90 -24.33
C SER A 32 14.25 -6.84 -25.05
N VAL A 33 15.31 -6.35 -24.38
CA VAL A 33 16.26 -5.38 -24.96
C VAL A 33 17.00 -5.99 -26.14
N GLN A 34 17.50 -7.22 -26.03
CA GLN A 34 18.19 -7.93 -27.12
C GLN A 34 17.26 -8.14 -28.33
N MET A 35 15.98 -8.45 -28.08
CA MET A 35 14.97 -8.58 -29.13
C MET A 35 14.46 -7.23 -29.66
N LYS A 36 14.91 -6.10 -29.11
CA LYS A 36 14.42 -4.75 -29.43
C LYS A 36 12.92 -4.60 -29.27
N GLN A 37 12.37 -5.24 -28.23
CA GLN A 37 10.95 -5.18 -27.91
C GLN A 37 10.74 -4.33 -26.64
N PRO A 38 9.65 -3.54 -26.57
CA PRO A 38 9.27 -2.90 -25.33
C PRO A 38 8.85 -3.96 -24.32
N PHE A 39 9.06 -3.68 -23.03
CA PHE A 39 8.61 -4.54 -21.95
C PHE A 39 7.69 -3.82 -20.98
N TYR A 40 6.82 -4.58 -20.36
CA TYR A 40 6.07 -4.22 -19.16
C TYR A 40 6.37 -5.27 -18.11
N LEU A 41 7.09 -4.90 -17.08
CA LEU A 41 7.46 -5.77 -15.99
C LEU A 41 6.67 -5.38 -14.73
N TYR A 42 5.84 -6.30 -14.24
CA TYR A 42 5.19 -6.19 -12.94
C TYR A 42 5.92 -7.10 -11.95
N MET A 43 6.74 -6.50 -11.10
CA MET A 43 7.55 -7.22 -10.14
C MET A 43 6.89 -7.23 -8.77
N SER A 44 6.13 -8.25 -8.47
CA SER A 44 5.51 -8.44 -7.17
C SER A 44 6.42 -9.24 -6.24
N HIS A 45 7.06 -8.54 -5.31
CA HIS A 45 7.87 -9.17 -4.27
C HIS A 45 7.02 -9.91 -3.25
N TYR A 46 7.54 -11.03 -2.73
CA TYR A 46 7.02 -11.66 -1.52
C TYR A 46 7.50 -10.93 -0.26
N ALA A 47 8.68 -10.34 -0.30
CA ALA A 47 9.16 -9.47 0.76
C ALA A 47 8.26 -8.20 0.81
N VAL A 48 7.87 -7.75 1.97
CA VAL A 48 8.35 -8.14 3.32
C VAL A 48 7.31 -8.98 4.08
N HIS A 49 6.51 -9.78 3.38
CA HIS A 49 5.45 -10.60 3.98
C HIS A 49 6.04 -11.71 4.86
N SER A 50 5.31 -12.08 5.91
CA SER A 50 5.64 -13.25 6.74
C SER A 50 5.54 -14.57 5.93
N PRO A 51 6.28 -15.66 6.29
CA PRO A 51 7.20 -15.75 7.43
C PRO A 51 8.47 -14.94 7.21
N TYR A 52 8.99 -14.32 8.29
CA TYR A 52 10.24 -13.56 8.22
C TYR A 52 11.42 -14.51 8.25
N ASP A 53 11.72 -15.07 7.07
CA ASP A 53 12.92 -15.88 6.88
C ASP A 53 14.17 -15.01 7.01
N ASP A 54 15.23 -15.61 7.53
CA ASP A 54 16.49 -14.91 7.77
C ASP A 54 17.26 -14.69 6.46
N ASP A 55 17.27 -13.47 5.95
CA ASP A 55 18.15 -13.09 4.87
C ASP A 55 19.55 -12.81 5.44
N ALA A 56 20.38 -13.83 5.47
CA ALA A 56 21.72 -13.79 6.06
C ALA A 56 22.65 -12.76 5.41
N ARG A 57 22.33 -12.26 4.21
CA ARG A 57 23.10 -11.20 3.55
C ARG A 57 23.03 -9.88 4.34
N PHE A 58 21.93 -9.65 5.08
CA PHE A 58 21.65 -8.37 5.73
C PHE A 58 21.35 -8.50 7.22
N SER A 59 20.80 -9.60 7.70
CA SER A 59 20.28 -9.72 9.08
C SER A 59 21.34 -9.47 10.17
N GLY A 60 22.59 -9.84 9.90
CA GLY A 60 23.71 -9.56 10.82
C GLY A 60 23.91 -8.08 11.14
N LYS A 61 23.55 -7.19 10.20
CA LYS A 61 23.63 -5.72 10.37
C LYS A 61 22.60 -5.18 11.37
N TYR A 62 21.49 -5.89 11.51
CA TYR A 62 20.34 -5.46 12.33
C TYR A 62 20.26 -6.14 13.69
N ARG A 63 20.86 -7.31 13.86
CA ARG A 63 20.86 -8.01 15.15
C ARG A 63 21.54 -7.16 16.23
N GLY A 64 20.79 -6.87 17.27
CA GLY A 64 21.25 -6.03 18.37
C GLY A 64 21.39 -4.55 18.07
N LYS A 65 21.00 -4.09 16.86
CA LYS A 65 20.98 -2.67 16.54
C LYS A 65 19.95 -1.95 17.41
N GLU A 66 20.34 -0.82 17.99
CA GLU A 66 19.45 -0.02 18.82
C GLU A 66 18.39 0.67 17.99
N ASP A 67 17.13 0.48 18.36
CA ASP A 67 16.03 1.32 17.94
C ASP A 67 16.06 2.62 18.74
N LYS A 68 16.45 3.70 18.11
CA LYS A 68 16.60 5.03 18.75
C LYS A 68 15.29 5.58 19.33
N GLN A 69 14.17 5.14 18.87
CA GLN A 69 12.88 5.60 19.37
C GLN A 69 12.46 4.83 20.62
N LEU A 70 12.83 3.55 20.72
CA LEU A 70 12.54 2.69 21.86
C LEU A 70 13.66 2.67 22.91
N ASN A 71 14.85 3.16 22.56
CA ASN A 71 16.08 3.01 23.36
C ASN A 71 16.31 1.55 23.76
N ALA A 72 16.10 0.63 22.84
CA ALA A 72 16.20 -0.80 23.07
C ALA A 72 16.70 -1.53 21.81
N PRO A 73 17.46 -2.63 21.94
CA PRO A 73 17.94 -3.36 20.79
C PRO A 73 16.78 -4.03 20.03
N LEU A 74 16.87 -4.11 18.71
CA LEU A 74 15.95 -4.87 17.88
C LEU A 74 15.92 -6.33 18.33
N ASN A 75 14.75 -6.93 18.41
CA ASN A 75 14.62 -8.37 18.61
C ASN A 75 14.89 -9.12 17.30
N GLU A 76 14.96 -10.45 17.35
CA GLU A 76 15.28 -11.29 16.19
C GLU A 76 14.26 -11.14 15.06
N SER A 77 12.97 -11.01 15.36
CA SER A 77 11.91 -10.82 14.33
C SER A 77 12.04 -9.46 13.65
N GLU A 78 12.32 -8.42 14.40
CA GLU A 78 12.54 -7.07 13.88
C GLU A 78 13.80 -6.98 13.02
N ALA A 79 14.87 -7.65 13.45
CA ALA A 79 16.12 -7.70 12.66
C ALA A 79 15.92 -8.43 11.33
N ARG A 80 15.16 -9.53 11.31
CA ARG A 80 14.79 -10.24 10.07
C ARG A 80 13.90 -9.40 9.18
N TYR A 81 12.90 -8.73 9.75
CA TYR A 81 12.05 -7.83 8.98
C TYR A 81 12.85 -6.70 8.33
N ALA A 82 13.75 -6.06 9.07
CA ALA A 82 14.64 -5.04 8.53
C ALA A 82 15.56 -5.58 7.42
N ALA A 83 16.03 -6.82 7.55
CA ALA A 83 16.80 -7.50 6.51
C ALA A 83 15.97 -7.76 5.24
N LEU A 84 14.70 -8.11 5.37
CA LEU A 84 13.79 -8.27 4.21
C LEU A 84 13.56 -6.94 3.50
N VAL A 85 13.41 -5.83 4.24
CA VAL A 85 13.31 -4.47 3.66
C VAL A 85 14.59 -4.12 2.90
N GLU A 86 15.77 -4.37 3.47
CA GLU A 86 17.04 -4.12 2.80
C GLU A 86 17.23 -5.02 1.56
N GLY A 87 16.77 -6.27 1.64
CA GLY A 87 16.79 -7.19 0.49
C GLY A 87 15.93 -6.71 -0.67
N MET A 88 14.77 -6.11 -0.37
CA MET A 88 13.91 -5.50 -1.38
C MET A 88 14.52 -4.21 -1.96
N ASP A 89 15.10 -3.35 -1.12
CA ASP A 89 15.81 -2.14 -1.55
C ASP A 89 17.01 -2.51 -2.46
N LYS A 90 17.79 -3.53 -2.07
CA LYS A 90 18.87 -4.08 -2.91
C LYS A 90 18.34 -4.57 -4.26
N SER A 91 17.20 -5.24 -4.29
CA SER A 91 16.56 -5.70 -5.53
C SER A 91 16.25 -4.55 -6.48
N LEU A 92 15.65 -3.47 -5.96
CA LEU A 92 15.41 -2.27 -6.74
C LEU A 92 16.73 -1.65 -7.23
N GLY A 93 17.73 -1.59 -6.34
CA GLY A 93 19.08 -1.12 -6.69
C GLY A 93 19.70 -1.90 -7.85
N ASP A 94 19.64 -3.23 -7.82
CA ASP A 94 20.20 -4.10 -8.88
C ASP A 94 19.48 -3.88 -10.24
N ILE A 95 18.16 -3.68 -10.21
CA ILE A 95 17.37 -3.35 -11.41
C ILE A 95 17.78 -1.98 -11.96
N LEU A 96 17.97 -0.98 -11.07
CA LEU A 96 18.42 0.34 -11.47
C LEU A 96 19.86 0.31 -12.05
N ASP A 97 20.75 -0.48 -11.46
CA ASP A 97 22.11 -0.67 -11.95
C ASP A 97 22.12 -1.32 -13.35
N TYR A 98 21.27 -2.34 -13.56
CA TYR A 98 21.09 -2.93 -14.88
C TYR A 98 20.62 -1.89 -15.90
N LEU A 99 19.57 -1.12 -15.59
CA LEU A 99 19.06 -0.06 -16.48
C LEU A 99 20.12 1.00 -16.76
N ASN A 100 20.84 1.46 -15.73
CA ASN A 100 21.90 2.44 -15.87
C ASN A 100 23.06 1.95 -16.73
N SER A 101 23.30 0.65 -16.81
CA SER A 101 24.26 0.06 -17.74
C SER A 101 23.84 0.16 -19.21
N LYS A 102 22.58 0.54 -19.49
CA LYS A 102 21.95 0.67 -20.80
C LYS A 102 21.24 2.04 -20.92
N PRO A 103 21.98 3.15 -21.08
CA PRO A 103 21.42 4.51 -20.98
C PRO A 103 20.21 4.79 -21.88
N GLU A 104 20.21 4.24 -23.10
CA GLU A 104 19.09 4.40 -24.06
C GLU A 104 17.81 3.73 -23.55
N VAL A 105 17.94 2.58 -22.85
CA VAL A 105 16.81 1.89 -22.22
C VAL A 105 16.35 2.64 -20.99
N ALA A 106 17.28 3.04 -20.12
CA ALA A 106 16.98 3.78 -18.89
C ALA A 106 16.22 5.08 -19.16
N GLN A 107 16.63 5.84 -20.19
CA GLN A 107 15.97 7.09 -20.58
C GLN A 107 14.55 6.89 -21.15
N ASN A 108 14.17 5.64 -21.46
CA ASN A 108 12.87 5.28 -21.99
C ASN A 108 12.13 4.29 -21.07
N THR A 109 12.54 4.15 -19.81
CA THR A 109 11.91 3.27 -18.84
C THR A 109 11.30 4.07 -17.71
N ILE A 110 10.00 3.88 -17.49
CA ILE A 110 9.28 4.44 -16.34
C ILE A 110 9.31 3.41 -15.22
N ILE A 111 9.56 3.86 -13.99
CA ILE A 111 9.56 3.00 -12.81
C ILE A 111 8.51 3.52 -11.83
N LEU A 112 7.60 2.63 -11.44
CA LEU A 112 6.61 2.85 -10.40
C LEU A 112 6.92 1.89 -9.26
N PHE A 113 7.14 2.41 -8.07
CA PHE A 113 7.34 1.62 -6.86
C PHE A 113 6.25 1.96 -5.86
N MET A 114 5.60 0.94 -5.31
CA MET A 114 4.56 1.09 -4.30
C MET A 114 4.48 -0.18 -3.44
N SER A 115 4.13 -0.04 -2.17
CA SER A 115 3.66 -1.15 -1.35
C SER A 115 2.20 -1.46 -1.67
N ASP A 116 1.77 -2.71 -1.46
CA ASP A 116 0.39 -3.15 -1.69
C ASP A 116 -0.56 -2.77 -0.54
N ASN A 117 -0.02 -2.65 0.66
CA ASN A 117 -0.72 -2.23 1.89
C ASN A 117 0.29 -1.78 2.94
N GLY A 118 -0.18 -1.25 4.04
CA GLY A 118 0.66 -0.93 5.18
C GLY A 118 1.39 -2.15 5.76
N GLY A 119 2.47 -1.92 6.48
CA GLY A 119 3.20 -2.95 7.21
C GLY A 119 2.29 -3.70 8.20
N GLN A 120 2.74 -4.83 8.73
CA GLN A 120 1.88 -5.77 9.47
C GLN A 120 1.26 -5.21 10.76
N GLY A 121 1.80 -4.15 11.34
CA GLY A 121 1.20 -3.49 12.50
C GLY A 121 1.25 -4.33 13.78
N LEU A 122 0.14 -4.39 14.50
CA LEU A 122 0.05 -4.95 15.86
C LEU A 122 0.56 -6.38 16.05
N ASN A 123 0.57 -7.20 15.02
CA ASN A 123 1.07 -8.59 15.14
C ASN A 123 2.58 -8.68 15.37
N ASN A 124 3.29 -7.58 15.22
CA ASN A 124 4.74 -7.50 15.43
C ASN A 124 5.12 -6.55 16.57
N VAL A 125 4.17 -6.13 17.40
CA VAL A 125 4.45 -5.31 18.57
C VAL A 125 5.34 -6.10 19.51
N ARG A 126 6.43 -5.52 19.93
CA ARG A 126 7.27 -6.02 21.02
C ARG A 126 6.42 -6.20 22.25
N GLN A 127 6.44 -7.40 22.86
CA GLN A 127 5.79 -7.62 24.16
C GLN A 127 6.32 -6.59 25.17
N GLY A 128 5.41 -5.83 25.77
CA GLY A 128 5.74 -4.83 26.79
C GLY A 128 6.13 -3.44 26.27
N VAL A 129 6.04 -3.20 24.95
CA VAL A 129 6.20 -1.85 24.37
C VAL A 129 4.87 -1.39 23.82
N GLU A 130 4.29 -0.40 24.46
CA GLU A 130 3.02 0.17 24.01
C GLU A 130 3.13 0.82 22.63
N ASN A 131 2.18 0.50 21.74
CA ASN A 131 1.79 1.26 20.56
C ASN A 131 2.87 1.49 19.49
N ARG A 132 3.77 0.52 19.27
CA ARG A 132 4.70 0.65 18.16
C ARG A 132 4.52 -0.47 17.15
N ASP A 133 4.14 -0.03 15.99
CA ASP A 133 4.12 -0.87 14.80
C ASP A 133 5.09 -0.34 13.74
N GLN A 134 5.20 -1.07 12.64
CA GLN A 134 6.08 -0.75 11.53
C GLN A 134 5.67 0.52 10.77
N ASN A 135 4.47 1.02 11.01
CA ASN A 135 3.86 2.12 10.28
C ASN A 135 3.90 3.45 11.05
N TYR A 136 4.49 3.44 12.28
CA TYR A 136 4.59 4.67 13.07
C TYR A 136 5.16 5.84 12.27
N PRO A 137 4.59 7.05 12.33
CA PRO A 137 3.55 7.53 13.24
C PRO A 137 2.10 7.24 12.82
N ALA A 138 1.85 6.62 11.67
CA ALA A 138 0.51 6.18 11.28
C ALA A 138 0.04 5.02 12.16
N ARG A 139 -1.25 5.01 12.51
CA ARG A 139 -1.84 4.03 13.44
C ARG A 139 -2.14 2.71 12.75
N ALA A 140 -1.94 1.61 13.46
CA ALA A 140 -2.24 0.25 13.06
C ALA A 140 -1.46 -0.21 11.81
N GLY A 141 -1.99 -1.16 11.04
CA GLY A 141 -1.29 -1.74 9.90
C GLY A 141 -2.20 -2.54 8.98
N LYS A 142 -1.60 -3.40 8.20
CA LYS A 142 -2.27 -4.25 7.19
C LYS A 142 -3.61 -4.79 7.69
N GLY A 143 -4.67 -4.54 6.93
CA GLY A 143 -6.05 -4.95 7.24
C GLY A 143 -6.83 -3.97 8.09
N SER A 144 -6.20 -2.95 8.65
CA SER A 144 -6.88 -1.86 9.36
C SER A 144 -7.38 -0.78 8.40
N ALA A 145 -8.46 -0.11 8.80
CA ALA A 145 -8.96 1.08 8.14
C ALA A 145 -8.13 2.35 8.42
N PHE A 146 -7.29 2.34 9.45
CA PHE A 146 -6.46 3.49 9.80
C PHE A 146 -5.31 3.72 8.81
N MET A 147 -4.70 4.91 8.86
CA MET A 147 -3.64 5.31 7.93
C MET A 147 -2.47 4.32 7.87
N GLY A 148 -2.12 3.64 8.96
CA GLY A 148 -1.07 2.62 8.94
C GLY A 148 -1.42 1.38 8.11
N GLY A 149 -2.72 1.14 7.84
CA GLY A 149 -3.17 0.05 6.98
C GLY A 149 -3.34 0.42 5.51
N VAL A 150 -3.63 1.70 5.23
CA VAL A 150 -4.05 2.18 3.89
C VAL A 150 -3.14 3.24 3.26
N ARG A 151 -2.13 3.71 3.97
CA ARG A 151 -1.15 4.66 3.45
C ARG A 151 0.19 3.98 3.25
N GLU A 152 0.65 3.93 2.00
CA GLU A 152 1.86 3.24 1.58
C GLU A 152 2.89 4.20 0.99
N PRO A 153 4.19 3.85 1.07
CA PRO A 153 5.22 4.55 0.33
C PRO A 153 5.04 4.34 -1.18
N MET A 154 5.20 5.43 -1.94
CA MET A 154 5.15 5.40 -3.38
C MET A 154 6.24 6.29 -3.96
N MET A 155 6.92 5.83 -5.01
CA MET A 155 7.91 6.58 -5.77
C MET A 155 7.66 6.41 -7.26
N VAL A 156 7.89 7.47 -8.03
CA VAL A 156 7.78 7.45 -9.49
C VAL A 156 9.03 8.04 -10.11
N TYR A 157 9.65 7.28 -10.99
CA TYR A 157 10.68 7.77 -11.90
C TYR A 157 10.13 7.75 -13.33
N TRP A 158 9.99 8.92 -13.92
CA TRP A 158 9.53 9.10 -15.30
C TRP A 158 10.50 10.03 -16.01
N PRO A 159 11.39 9.48 -16.85
CA PRO A 159 12.43 10.27 -17.53
C PRO A 159 11.86 11.46 -18.29
N GLY A 160 12.49 12.61 -18.09
CA GLY A 160 12.05 13.86 -18.71
C GLY A 160 10.80 14.51 -18.11
N VAL A 161 10.15 13.86 -17.14
CA VAL A 161 8.93 14.35 -16.49
C VAL A 161 9.14 14.58 -14.99
N THR A 162 9.48 13.54 -14.24
CA THR A 162 9.73 13.69 -12.80
C THR A 162 11.14 14.23 -12.52
N ARG A 163 11.25 15.07 -11.48
CA ARG A 163 12.54 15.64 -11.06
C ARG A 163 13.02 14.93 -9.80
N PRO A 164 14.32 14.60 -9.69
CA PRO A 164 14.86 14.01 -8.47
C PRO A 164 14.63 14.90 -7.24
N GLY A 165 14.30 14.27 -6.12
CA GLY A 165 14.12 14.95 -4.83
C GLY A 165 12.85 15.81 -4.73
N THR A 166 11.90 15.67 -5.67
CA THR A 166 10.60 16.34 -5.56
C THR A 166 9.56 15.46 -4.89
N GLU A 167 8.60 16.11 -4.24
CA GLU A 167 7.43 15.46 -3.64
C GLU A 167 6.17 15.89 -4.38
N CYS A 168 5.20 14.98 -4.49
CA CYS A 168 3.89 15.25 -5.05
C CYS A 168 2.83 14.95 -4.00
N ALA A 169 2.02 15.96 -3.64
CA ALA A 169 0.96 15.85 -2.65
C ALA A 169 -0.34 15.23 -3.20
N GLN A 170 -0.37 14.79 -4.47
CA GLN A 170 -1.52 14.12 -5.03
C GLN A 170 -1.76 12.80 -4.29
N ARG A 171 -2.95 12.66 -3.72
CA ARG A 171 -3.41 11.37 -3.19
C ARG A 171 -3.79 10.46 -4.34
N VAL A 172 -3.31 9.24 -4.28
CA VAL A 172 -3.56 8.20 -5.28
C VAL A 172 -3.98 6.91 -4.57
N ILE A 173 -4.63 6.02 -5.31
CA ILE A 173 -5.02 4.69 -4.87
C ILE A 173 -4.67 3.69 -5.96
N ILE A 174 -4.61 2.39 -5.65
CA ILE A 174 -4.13 1.38 -6.60
C ILE A 174 -4.89 1.37 -7.92
N GLU A 175 -6.19 1.65 -7.91
CA GLU A 175 -7.04 1.71 -9.10
C GLU A 175 -6.57 2.79 -10.11
N ASP A 176 -5.90 3.82 -9.62
CA ASP A 176 -5.38 4.92 -10.45
C ASP A 176 -4.19 4.48 -11.34
N PHE A 177 -3.53 3.37 -10.99
CA PHE A 177 -2.37 2.89 -11.74
C PHE A 177 -2.73 2.46 -13.16
N TYR A 178 -3.85 1.77 -13.34
CA TYR A 178 -4.25 1.29 -14.67
C TYR A 178 -4.40 2.43 -15.68
N PRO A 179 -5.25 3.46 -15.46
CA PRO A 179 -5.34 4.58 -16.39
C PRO A 179 -4.04 5.38 -16.50
N THR A 180 -3.28 5.51 -15.43
CA THR A 180 -2.01 6.24 -15.42
C THR A 180 -0.95 5.54 -16.27
N ILE A 181 -0.78 4.24 -16.12
CA ILE A 181 0.20 3.45 -16.91
C ILE A 181 -0.14 3.51 -18.40
N LEU A 182 -1.43 3.40 -18.76
CA LEU A 182 -1.86 3.53 -20.15
C LEU A 182 -1.53 4.92 -20.71
N GLU A 183 -1.78 5.98 -19.95
CA GLU A 183 -1.43 7.34 -20.35
C GLU A 183 0.08 7.53 -20.49
N MET A 184 0.86 7.06 -19.54
CA MET A 184 2.33 7.08 -19.58
C MET A 184 2.89 6.32 -20.79
N ALA A 185 2.23 5.23 -21.19
CA ALA A 185 2.57 4.46 -22.39
C ALA A 185 2.08 5.11 -23.70
N GLY A 186 1.45 6.28 -23.63
CA GLY A 186 0.96 7.01 -24.82
C GLY A 186 -0.34 6.47 -25.42
N VAL A 187 -1.08 5.62 -24.71
CA VAL A 187 -2.38 5.09 -25.16
C VAL A 187 -3.43 6.19 -25.04
N LYS A 188 -3.90 6.68 -26.19
CA LYS A 188 -4.86 7.80 -26.26
C LYS A 188 -6.30 7.40 -25.99
N SER A 189 -6.66 6.16 -26.26
CA SER A 189 -8.01 5.65 -26.02
C SER A 189 -7.99 4.15 -25.78
N TYR A 190 -8.81 3.68 -24.88
CA TYR A 190 -8.97 2.26 -24.58
C TYR A 190 -10.42 1.96 -24.21
N LYS A 191 -10.80 0.70 -24.32
CA LYS A 191 -12.09 0.19 -23.87
C LYS A 191 -11.86 -0.91 -22.86
N THR A 192 -12.62 -0.89 -21.78
CA THR A 192 -12.60 -1.93 -20.74
C THR A 192 -13.94 -2.64 -20.69
N ARG A 193 -13.92 -3.90 -20.23
CA ARG A 193 -15.16 -4.64 -19.94
C ARG A 193 -15.74 -4.24 -18.60
N GLN A 194 -14.89 -3.77 -17.69
CA GLN A 194 -15.25 -3.35 -16.34
C GLN A 194 -15.21 -1.83 -16.25
N VAL A 195 -15.99 -1.27 -15.36
CA VAL A 195 -15.88 0.13 -14.96
C VAL A 195 -14.55 0.32 -14.26
N ILE A 196 -13.80 1.34 -14.64
CA ILE A 196 -12.55 1.73 -13.99
C ILE A 196 -12.86 2.89 -13.05
N ASP A 197 -12.69 2.69 -11.77
CA ASP A 197 -12.91 3.73 -10.74
C ASP A 197 -11.69 4.65 -10.59
N GLY A 198 -10.52 4.20 -11.03
CA GLY A 198 -9.28 4.95 -10.97
C GLY A 198 -9.24 6.14 -11.91
N VAL A 199 -8.48 7.15 -11.52
CA VAL A 199 -8.22 8.37 -12.30
C VAL A 199 -6.72 8.52 -12.50
N SER A 200 -6.28 8.82 -13.74
CA SER A 200 -4.86 9.04 -14.00
C SER A 200 -4.30 10.18 -13.15
N PHE A 201 -3.16 9.96 -12.54
CA PHE A 201 -2.36 10.98 -11.84
C PHE A 201 -1.17 11.49 -12.66
N ALA A 202 -1.11 11.15 -13.95
CA ALA A 202 -0.02 11.57 -14.83
C ALA A 202 0.14 13.10 -14.89
N ASP A 203 -0.96 13.85 -14.89
CA ASP A 203 -0.92 15.32 -14.90
C ASP A 203 -0.33 15.91 -13.60
N ALA A 204 -0.56 15.26 -12.46
CA ALA A 204 0.07 15.68 -11.22
C ALA A 204 1.59 15.53 -11.27
N LEU A 205 2.09 14.53 -11.99
CA LEU A 205 3.53 14.32 -12.21
C LEU A 205 4.12 15.27 -13.25
N LYS A 206 3.39 15.54 -14.36
CA LYS A 206 3.84 16.40 -15.48
C LYS A 206 3.83 17.89 -15.11
N GLU A 207 2.72 18.33 -14.51
CA GLU A 207 2.41 19.75 -14.39
C GLU A 207 2.30 20.21 -12.92
N HIS A 208 2.57 19.31 -11.97
CA HIS A 208 2.38 19.53 -10.54
C HIS A 208 0.96 20.01 -10.19
N ARG A 209 -0.02 19.67 -11.04
CA ARG A 209 -1.44 19.95 -10.77
C ARG A 209 -2.03 18.85 -9.91
N ILE A 210 -2.31 19.18 -8.66
CA ILE A 210 -2.98 18.27 -7.73
C ILE A 210 -4.47 18.56 -7.69
N ASN A 211 -5.26 17.51 -7.44
CA ASN A 211 -6.66 17.63 -7.08
C ASN A 211 -6.79 17.51 -5.55
N PRO A 212 -6.93 18.63 -4.81
CA PRO A 212 -7.01 18.57 -3.36
C PRO A 212 -8.33 17.96 -2.86
N ASP A 213 -9.36 17.95 -3.72
CA ASP A 213 -10.69 17.40 -3.41
C ASP A 213 -10.82 15.92 -3.82
N ARG A 214 -9.70 15.30 -4.22
CA ARG A 214 -9.70 13.87 -4.54
C ARG A 214 -10.23 13.07 -3.36
N THR A 215 -11.36 12.37 -3.59
CA THR A 215 -11.95 11.45 -2.62
C THR A 215 -11.39 10.05 -2.84
N LEU A 216 -10.90 9.42 -1.78
CA LEU A 216 -10.51 8.02 -1.75
C LEU A 216 -11.49 7.23 -0.89
N ILE A 217 -11.87 6.04 -1.34
CA ILE A 217 -12.84 5.19 -0.63
C ILE A 217 -12.27 3.78 -0.54
N TRP A 218 -12.36 3.22 0.66
CA TRP A 218 -12.07 1.83 0.95
C TRP A 218 -13.34 1.15 1.42
N HIS A 219 -13.59 -0.06 0.90
CA HIS A 219 -14.73 -0.86 1.28
C HIS A 219 -14.29 -2.30 1.51
N PHE A 220 -14.28 -2.70 2.76
CA PHE A 220 -13.91 -4.04 3.18
C PHE A 220 -15.03 -4.63 4.06
N PRO A 221 -16.08 -5.23 3.44
CA PRO A 221 -17.28 -5.69 4.15
C PRO A 221 -17.09 -7.03 4.86
N ASN A 222 -15.89 -7.61 4.83
CA ASN A 222 -15.58 -8.92 5.35
C ASN A 222 -14.79 -8.86 6.66
N LEU A 223 -14.79 -9.96 7.42
CA LEU A 223 -13.88 -10.13 8.55
C LEU A 223 -12.57 -10.72 8.03
N TRP A 224 -11.46 -10.14 8.44
CA TRP A 224 -10.14 -10.73 8.24
C TRP A 224 -9.74 -11.50 9.51
N GLY A 225 -9.50 -12.82 9.34
CA GLY A 225 -9.55 -13.77 10.47
C GLY A 225 -8.53 -13.63 11.59
N GLU A 226 -7.44 -12.87 11.41
CA GLU A 226 -6.35 -12.85 12.38
C GLU A 226 -6.40 -11.69 13.39
N THR A 227 -7.08 -10.60 13.06
CA THR A 227 -7.16 -9.42 13.93
C THR A 227 -8.59 -8.91 14.02
N GLN A 228 -9.14 -9.00 15.23
CA GLN A 228 -10.49 -8.52 15.51
C GLN A 228 -10.50 -7.32 16.46
N ASN A 229 -9.37 -6.63 16.61
CA ASN A 229 -9.32 -5.43 17.44
C ASN A 229 -9.97 -4.25 16.70
N LYS A 230 -11.26 -4.06 16.96
CA LYS A 230 -12.08 -3.02 16.31
C LYS A 230 -11.65 -1.61 16.66
N GLU A 231 -11.06 -1.42 17.83
CA GLU A 231 -10.52 -0.12 18.27
C GLU A 231 -9.33 0.30 17.39
N GLU A 232 -8.59 -0.68 16.86
CA GLU A 232 -7.50 -0.46 15.92
C GLU A 232 -7.94 -0.57 14.45
N GLY A 233 -9.24 -0.42 14.16
CA GLY A 233 -9.79 -0.34 12.81
C GLY A 233 -9.84 -1.66 12.04
N TYR A 234 -9.59 -2.79 12.71
CA TYR A 234 -9.74 -4.11 12.11
C TYR A 234 -11.19 -4.59 12.11
N GLY A 235 -11.54 -5.47 11.19
CA GLY A 235 -12.87 -5.99 10.99
C GLY A 235 -13.50 -5.50 9.69
N ALA A 236 -14.83 -5.59 9.58
CA ALA A 236 -15.55 -5.08 8.42
C ALA A 236 -15.72 -3.56 8.52
N TYR A 237 -15.22 -2.83 7.52
CA TYR A 237 -15.29 -1.37 7.50
C TYR A 237 -15.56 -0.81 6.10
N SER A 238 -15.98 0.44 6.06
CA SER A 238 -15.87 1.32 4.90
C SER A 238 -15.32 2.66 5.36
N ALA A 239 -14.47 3.27 4.54
CA ALA A 239 -13.83 4.52 4.87
C ALA A 239 -13.81 5.47 3.67
N ILE A 240 -13.80 6.77 3.97
CA ILE A 240 -13.69 7.84 2.99
C ILE A 240 -12.65 8.87 3.47
N LEU A 241 -11.70 9.18 2.61
CA LEU A 241 -10.74 10.27 2.82
C LEU A 241 -11.01 11.36 1.80
N LYS A 242 -11.41 12.53 2.28
CA LYS A 242 -11.68 13.72 1.47
C LYS A 242 -11.11 14.98 2.11
N GLY A 243 -10.34 15.75 1.34
CA GLY A 243 -9.55 16.81 1.91
C GLY A 243 -8.67 16.26 3.03
N ASP A 244 -8.64 16.90 4.20
CA ASP A 244 -7.83 16.45 5.33
C ASP A 244 -8.57 15.46 6.26
N TYR A 245 -9.83 15.11 5.95
CA TYR A 245 -10.68 14.32 6.83
C TYR A 245 -10.84 12.89 6.38
N HIS A 246 -10.64 11.98 7.31
CA HIS A 246 -10.83 10.53 7.16
C HIS A 246 -11.98 10.08 8.06
N LEU A 247 -13.07 9.61 7.45
CA LEU A 247 -14.22 9.02 8.14
C LEU A 247 -14.17 7.51 7.98
N ILE A 248 -14.26 6.80 9.08
CA ILE A 248 -14.31 5.33 9.13
C ILE A 248 -15.66 4.89 9.68
N TYR A 249 -16.34 4.01 8.97
CA TYR A 249 -17.54 3.32 9.41
C TYR A 249 -17.24 1.85 9.67
N THR A 250 -17.41 1.41 10.92
CA THR A 250 -17.28 0.02 11.31
C THR A 250 -18.66 -0.66 11.21
N TRP A 251 -18.81 -1.62 10.31
CA TRP A 251 -20.09 -2.24 9.99
C TRP A 251 -20.73 -2.96 11.18
N GLU A 252 -19.95 -3.68 11.97
CA GLU A 252 -20.46 -4.48 13.08
C GLU A 252 -21.02 -3.62 14.23
N THR A 253 -20.31 -2.58 14.61
CA THR A 253 -20.68 -1.67 15.70
C THR A 253 -21.52 -0.49 15.21
N ARG A 254 -21.56 -0.26 13.90
CA ARG A 254 -22.15 0.92 13.26
C ARG A 254 -21.53 2.23 13.75
N GLN A 255 -20.30 2.18 14.19
CA GLN A 255 -19.60 3.36 14.71
C GLN A 255 -19.04 4.17 13.55
N LEU A 256 -19.18 5.48 13.63
CA LEU A 256 -18.52 6.46 12.79
C LEU A 256 -17.43 7.15 13.61
N ARG A 257 -16.22 7.16 13.07
CA ARG A 257 -15.05 7.87 13.64
C ARG A 257 -14.47 8.81 12.61
N LEU A 258 -14.13 10.03 13.01
CA LEU A 258 -13.65 11.08 12.13
C LEU A 258 -12.29 11.60 12.60
N TYR A 259 -11.33 11.68 11.70
CA TYR A 259 -9.97 12.16 12.01
C TYR A 259 -9.53 13.22 11.00
N ASN A 260 -8.70 14.18 11.46
CA ASN A 260 -7.96 15.07 10.57
C ASN A 260 -6.54 14.53 10.38
N VAL A 261 -6.30 13.80 9.29
CA VAL A 261 -5.04 13.09 9.06
C VAL A 261 -3.85 13.99 8.69
N LYS A 262 -4.12 15.29 8.46
CA LYS A 262 -3.05 16.27 8.26
C LYS A 262 -2.43 16.70 9.59
N GLU A 263 -3.26 16.92 10.59
CA GLU A 263 -2.84 17.34 11.92
C GLU A 263 -2.55 16.17 12.86
N ASP A 264 -3.19 15.02 12.60
CA ASP A 264 -3.16 13.82 13.42
C ASP A 264 -3.05 12.56 12.53
N ILE A 265 -1.87 12.31 11.99
CA ILE A 265 -1.61 11.13 11.15
C ILE A 265 -1.76 9.81 11.92
N GLY A 266 -1.63 9.88 13.24
CA GLY A 266 -1.81 8.75 14.16
C GLY A 266 -3.26 8.48 14.52
N GLU A 267 -4.21 9.32 14.06
CA GLU A 267 -5.66 9.12 14.26
C GLU A 267 -6.01 8.86 15.73
N GLN A 268 -5.43 9.67 16.63
CA GLN A 268 -5.62 9.56 18.08
C GLN A 268 -6.84 10.34 18.57
N ASN A 269 -7.24 11.42 17.84
CA ASN A 269 -8.28 12.33 18.25
C ASN A 269 -9.53 12.18 17.39
N ASP A 270 -10.51 11.41 17.88
CA ASP A 270 -11.80 11.24 17.18
C ASP A 270 -12.63 12.52 17.26
N LEU A 271 -12.86 13.15 16.12
CA LEU A 271 -13.60 14.39 15.95
C LEU A 271 -15.11 14.18 15.71
N ALA A 272 -15.60 12.94 15.71
CA ALA A 272 -16.98 12.65 15.32
C ALA A 272 -18.03 13.38 16.17
N GLN A 273 -17.78 13.54 17.47
CA GLN A 273 -18.69 14.26 18.37
C GLN A 273 -18.59 15.78 18.21
N SER A 274 -17.40 16.30 17.91
CA SER A 274 -17.16 17.74 17.79
C SER A 274 -17.50 18.31 16.41
N MET A 275 -17.59 17.46 15.37
CA MET A 275 -17.83 17.84 13.99
C MET A 275 -18.98 17.00 13.34
N PRO A 276 -20.19 17.02 13.92
CA PRO A 276 -21.30 16.16 13.47
C PRO A 276 -21.75 16.46 12.04
N ASP A 277 -21.67 17.71 11.59
CA ASP A 277 -22.02 18.09 10.22
C ASP A 277 -21.04 17.51 9.20
N LYS A 278 -19.74 17.48 9.52
CA LYS A 278 -18.72 16.86 8.68
C LYS A 278 -18.90 15.33 8.62
N VAL A 279 -19.24 14.71 9.74
CA VAL A 279 -19.58 13.27 9.79
C VAL A 279 -20.76 12.99 8.88
N LYS A 280 -21.83 13.77 8.96
CA LYS A 280 -23.03 13.60 8.12
C LYS A 280 -22.72 13.79 6.63
N GLU A 281 -21.93 14.82 6.29
CA GLU A 281 -21.50 15.07 4.91
C GLU A 281 -20.77 13.85 4.34
N LEU A 282 -19.72 13.38 5.03
CA LEU A 282 -18.87 12.29 4.54
C LEU A 282 -19.58 10.93 4.59
N ALA A 283 -20.41 10.67 5.60
CA ALA A 283 -21.21 9.46 5.68
C ALA A 283 -22.20 9.36 4.52
N LYS A 284 -22.82 10.50 4.14
CA LYS A 284 -23.70 10.54 2.96
C LYS A 284 -22.93 10.27 1.67
N GLU A 285 -21.78 10.92 1.46
CA GLU A 285 -20.97 10.73 0.25
C GLU A 285 -20.48 9.28 0.12
N LEU A 286 -20.00 8.70 1.23
CA LEU A 286 -19.61 7.28 1.29
C LEU A 286 -20.79 6.37 0.93
N SER A 287 -21.96 6.61 1.51
CA SER A 287 -23.15 5.81 1.28
C SER A 287 -23.64 5.91 -0.17
N ASP A 288 -23.65 7.11 -0.75
CA ASP A 288 -24.01 7.35 -2.14
C ASP A 288 -23.06 6.61 -3.09
N TYR A 289 -21.76 6.63 -2.79
CA TYR A 289 -20.75 5.89 -3.55
C TYR A 289 -20.99 4.39 -3.51
N LEU A 290 -21.23 3.82 -2.32
CA LEU A 290 -21.47 2.39 -2.15
C LEU A 290 -22.77 1.95 -2.85
N ARG A 291 -23.84 2.74 -2.75
CA ARG A 291 -25.12 2.47 -3.44
C ARG A 291 -24.97 2.49 -4.96
N ALA A 292 -24.26 3.50 -5.49
CA ALA A 292 -24.06 3.65 -6.93
C ALA A 292 -23.28 2.49 -7.56
N ARG A 293 -22.56 1.71 -6.76
CA ARG A 293 -21.76 0.55 -7.20
C ARG A 293 -22.34 -0.79 -6.78
N ASP A 294 -23.55 -0.78 -6.22
CA ASP A 294 -24.17 -2.00 -5.66
C ASP A 294 -23.20 -2.77 -4.75
N ALA A 295 -22.48 -2.01 -3.92
CA ALA A 295 -21.42 -2.56 -3.08
C ALA A 295 -22.01 -3.56 -2.06
N GLN A 296 -21.35 -4.70 -1.90
CA GLN A 296 -21.78 -5.75 -0.98
C GLN A 296 -21.85 -5.22 0.46
N ARG A 297 -22.99 -5.40 1.11
CA ARG A 297 -23.15 -5.06 2.53
C ARG A 297 -23.06 -6.30 3.41
N PRO A 298 -22.45 -6.19 4.60
CA PRO A 298 -22.52 -7.25 5.58
C PRO A 298 -23.94 -7.48 6.07
N THR A 299 -24.22 -8.72 6.50
CA THR A 299 -25.46 -9.10 7.16
C THR A 299 -25.22 -9.46 8.61
N LEU A 300 -26.19 -9.19 9.47
CA LEU A 300 -26.20 -9.68 10.85
C LEU A 300 -26.52 -11.18 10.83
N ILE A 301 -25.63 -12.00 11.38
CA ILE A 301 -25.78 -13.47 11.40
C ILE A 301 -27.08 -13.88 12.10
N GLN A 302 -27.46 -13.19 13.18
CA GLN A 302 -28.61 -13.53 14.02
C GLN A 302 -29.96 -13.32 13.31
N THR A 303 -30.04 -12.35 12.42
CA THR A 303 -31.29 -11.91 11.79
C THR A 303 -31.27 -12.03 10.27
N ASN A 304 -30.14 -12.31 9.68
CA ASN A 304 -29.87 -12.28 8.24
C ASN A 304 -30.30 -10.94 7.58
N SER A 305 -30.34 -9.86 8.37
CA SER A 305 -30.66 -8.52 7.87
C SER A 305 -29.41 -7.77 7.45
N LEU A 306 -29.51 -6.99 6.38
CA LEU A 306 -28.42 -6.10 5.93
C LEU A 306 -28.14 -5.03 6.99
N ILE A 307 -26.88 -4.77 7.25
CA ILE A 307 -26.48 -3.67 8.12
C ILE A 307 -26.74 -2.35 7.37
N PRO A 308 -27.31 -1.31 8.04
CA PRO A 308 -27.57 0.00 7.44
C PRO A 308 -26.33 0.65 6.85
N TYR A 309 -26.50 1.49 5.84
CA TYR A 309 -25.43 2.34 5.33
C TYR A 309 -24.98 3.38 6.38
N PRO A 310 -23.77 3.98 6.22
CA PRO A 310 -23.26 5.01 7.13
C PRO A 310 -24.20 6.19 7.40
N ASP A 311 -24.99 6.62 6.40
CA ASP A 311 -25.95 7.73 6.50
C ASP A 311 -27.30 7.34 7.07
N GLU A 312 -27.57 6.06 7.27
CA GLU A 312 -28.80 5.53 7.85
C GLU A 312 -28.68 5.21 9.35
N LYS A 313 -27.58 5.66 9.96
CA LYS A 313 -27.28 5.44 11.37
C LYS A 313 -28.18 6.26 12.28
#